data_56078fde8ca4796b1637adad2c16e695
#
_entry.id   56078fde8ca4796b1637adad2c16e695
#
_cell.length_a   1.000
_cell.length_b   1.000
_cell.length_c   1.000
_cell.angle_alpha   90.00
_cell.angle_beta   90.00
_cell.angle_gamma   90.00
#
_symmetry.space_group_name_H-M   'P 1'
#
loop_
_entity.id
_entity.type
_entity.pdbx_description
1 polymer ?
#
loop_
_entity_poly.entity_id
_entity_poly.type
_entity_poly.pdbx_seq_one_letter_code
_entity_poly.pdbx_strand_id
1 'polypeptide(L)'
;PARMDAIIIGDTRCGKGHVAEGLSKYYGIGEVVGAENCSFAGLVGGAQQIGNHWLISWGRIPLNDRGLVIVDEASELGSTDWTRLSRIRSEGIAEVTKIVQQVTNARTRLLFLTNPPSKAMSNYTFGVHALKDLIHAPEDIARFDYACVVSHEEVPIENINKKHKLTTFLHPQYAERELIMWTWSRSSDQIIFTEDAVNEIFKVANRLGKFYDIGIPLIQGENVRFKIAKVAIAYASRLYSAAQDGSILKVRRLHVQCAATFLRSLYRADVHGYYDHSWQQKELNPALQKENIDALIAYFNAYHSQDDAYSYLLNNTYVQSR
;
A
#
# COMPACT_ATOMS: atom_id res chain seq x y z
N PRO A 1 -9.93 -7.61 -12.69
CA PRO A 1 -9.86 -7.55 -11.23
C PRO A 1 -8.85 -6.50 -10.79
N ALA A 2 -9.09 -5.92 -9.62
CA ALA A 2 -8.23 -4.90 -9.08
C ALA A 2 -6.82 -5.46 -8.81
N ARG A 3 -5.80 -4.86 -9.41
CA ARG A 3 -4.42 -5.11 -9.04
C ARG A 3 -4.15 -4.45 -7.70
N MET A 4 -3.32 -5.05 -6.90
CA MET A 4 -2.87 -4.48 -5.64
C MET A 4 -1.35 -4.53 -5.59
N ASP A 5 -0.76 -3.42 -5.22
CA ASP A 5 0.66 -3.29 -4.92
C ASP A 5 0.81 -3.06 -3.42
N ALA A 6 1.53 -3.94 -2.76
CA ALA A 6 1.79 -3.84 -1.33
C ALA A 6 3.29 -3.94 -1.05
N ILE A 7 3.71 -3.33 0.04
CA ILE A 7 5.08 -3.45 0.53
C ILE A 7 5.09 -3.82 2.01
N ILE A 8 5.96 -4.75 2.38
CA ILE A 8 6.29 -5.10 3.77
C ILE A 8 7.74 -4.71 4.01
N ILE A 9 7.95 -3.71 4.84
CA ILE A 9 9.27 -3.26 5.25
C ILE A 9 9.50 -3.57 6.72
N GLY A 10 10.66 -4.07 7.07
CA GLY A 10 10.94 -4.38 8.47
C GLY A 10 12.27 -5.06 8.69
N ASP A 11 12.58 -5.30 9.95
CA ASP A 11 13.85 -5.85 10.39
C ASP A 11 14.17 -7.21 9.77
N THR A 12 15.45 -7.49 9.64
CA THR A 12 15.94 -8.80 9.23
C THR A 12 15.44 -9.87 10.21
N ARG A 13 15.10 -11.06 9.72
CA ARG A 13 14.61 -12.21 10.50
C ARG A 13 13.23 -12.03 11.18
N CYS A 14 12.45 -11.02 10.81
CA CYS A 14 11.03 -10.90 11.22
C CYS A 14 10.08 -11.85 10.47
N GLY A 15 10.60 -12.79 9.70
CA GLY A 15 9.79 -13.82 9.03
C GLY A 15 9.08 -13.37 7.75
N LYS A 16 9.34 -12.16 7.23
CA LYS A 16 8.70 -11.62 6.02
C LYS A 16 8.71 -12.59 4.84
N GLY A 17 9.91 -13.00 4.40
CA GLY A 17 10.09 -13.94 3.29
C GLY A 17 9.49 -15.33 3.59
N HIS A 18 9.70 -15.84 4.81
CA HIS A 18 9.18 -17.15 5.20
C HIS A 18 7.64 -17.22 5.14
N VAL A 19 6.95 -16.17 5.62
CA VAL A 19 5.48 -16.09 5.56
C VAL A 19 5.00 -15.97 4.11
N ALA A 20 5.63 -15.11 3.32
CA ALA A 20 5.26 -14.89 1.93
C ALA A 20 5.46 -16.15 1.07
N GLU A 21 6.61 -16.81 1.19
CA GLU A 21 6.86 -18.10 0.55
C GLU A 21 5.92 -19.21 1.03
N GLY A 22 5.70 -19.28 2.35
CA GLY A 22 4.80 -20.24 2.95
C GLY A 22 3.39 -20.13 2.40
N LEU A 23 2.85 -18.90 2.30
CA LEU A 23 1.53 -18.64 1.71
C LEU A 23 1.51 -18.94 0.21
N SER A 24 2.55 -18.56 -0.54
CA SER A 24 2.66 -18.86 -1.96
C SER A 24 2.65 -20.39 -2.22
N LYS A 25 3.41 -21.14 -1.44
CA LYS A 25 3.44 -22.61 -1.50
C LYS A 25 2.11 -23.22 -1.07
N TYR A 26 1.52 -22.72 0.00
CA TYR A 26 0.24 -23.20 0.52
C TYR A 26 -0.88 -23.06 -0.51
N TYR A 27 -1.04 -21.88 -1.10
CA TYR A 27 -2.07 -21.65 -2.12
C TYR A 27 -1.68 -22.15 -3.51
N GLY A 28 -0.41 -22.47 -3.75
CA GLY A 28 0.10 -22.77 -5.09
C GLY A 28 -0.06 -21.61 -6.06
N ILE A 29 0.10 -20.37 -5.58
CA ILE A 29 -0.12 -19.13 -6.32
C ILE A 29 1.04 -18.16 -6.05
N GLY A 30 1.50 -17.49 -7.10
CA GLY A 30 2.56 -16.50 -7.02
C GLY A 30 3.95 -17.09 -7.28
N GLU A 31 4.84 -16.20 -7.66
CA GLU A 31 6.24 -16.48 -7.90
C GLU A 31 7.09 -15.57 -7.02
N VAL A 32 8.08 -16.12 -6.33
CA VAL A 32 9.03 -15.35 -5.51
C VAL A 32 10.26 -15.08 -6.34
N VAL A 33 10.69 -13.83 -6.40
CA VAL A 33 11.85 -13.35 -7.13
C VAL A 33 12.73 -12.53 -6.20
N GLY A 34 13.98 -12.94 -5.98
CA GLY A 34 14.98 -12.17 -5.25
C GLY A 34 15.52 -11.03 -6.13
N ALA A 35 15.32 -9.79 -5.73
CA ALA A 35 15.80 -8.63 -6.50
C ALA A 35 17.33 -8.58 -6.57
N GLU A 36 18.02 -9.09 -5.56
CA GLU A 36 19.48 -9.21 -5.49
C GLU A 36 20.09 -10.03 -6.65
N ASN A 37 19.36 -11.04 -7.12
CA ASN A 37 19.80 -11.96 -8.16
C ASN A 37 19.09 -11.74 -9.51
N CYS A 38 18.26 -10.69 -9.60
CA CYS A 38 17.43 -10.42 -10.76
C CYS A 38 17.76 -9.07 -11.39
N SER A 39 18.22 -9.07 -12.63
CA SER A 39 18.36 -7.83 -13.38
C SER A 39 16.97 -7.26 -13.72
N PHE A 40 16.89 -5.96 -14.01
CA PHE A 40 15.63 -5.35 -14.46
C PHE A 40 15.08 -6.04 -15.73
N ALA A 41 15.96 -6.53 -16.61
CA ALA A 41 15.54 -7.32 -17.76
C ALA A 41 14.92 -8.65 -17.37
N GLY A 42 15.43 -9.31 -16.33
CA GLY A 42 14.84 -10.52 -15.76
C GLY A 42 13.51 -10.25 -15.06
N LEU A 43 13.33 -9.08 -14.47
CA LEU A 43 12.11 -8.70 -13.78
C LEU A 43 11.01 -8.25 -14.77
N VAL A 44 11.34 -7.42 -15.74
CA VAL A 44 10.38 -6.80 -16.67
C VAL A 44 10.54 -7.30 -18.10
N GLY A 45 11.75 -7.33 -18.59
CA GLY A 45 12.05 -7.75 -19.95
C GLY A 45 13.19 -6.97 -20.58
N GLY A 46 13.75 -7.53 -21.62
CA GLY A 46 14.86 -6.95 -22.34
C GLY A 46 14.97 -7.44 -23.78
N ALA A 47 15.68 -6.66 -24.61
CA ALA A 47 16.01 -7.07 -25.98
C ALA A 47 17.26 -7.95 -25.96
N GLN A 48 17.21 -9.08 -26.66
CA GLN A 48 18.30 -10.02 -26.87
C GLN A 48 18.55 -10.21 -28.37
N GLN A 49 19.79 -10.24 -28.78
CA GLN A 49 20.15 -10.53 -30.15
C GLN A 49 20.41 -12.05 -30.29
N ILE A 50 19.68 -12.69 -31.19
CA ILE A 50 19.86 -14.08 -31.54
C ILE A 50 20.19 -14.14 -33.04
N GLY A 51 21.45 -14.44 -33.37
CA GLY A 51 21.93 -14.28 -34.74
C GLY A 51 21.84 -12.84 -35.23
N ASN A 52 21.16 -12.61 -36.34
CA ASN A 52 20.92 -11.28 -36.92
C ASN A 52 19.55 -10.67 -36.49
N HIS A 53 18.81 -11.30 -35.58
CA HIS A 53 17.49 -10.86 -35.18
C HIS A 53 17.47 -10.39 -33.72
N TRP A 54 16.73 -9.30 -33.46
CA TRP A 54 16.44 -8.84 -32.11
C TRP A 54 15.11 -9.38 -31.65
N LEU A 55 15.11 -10.03 -30.49
CA LEU A 55 13.92 -10.58 -29.85
C LEU A 55 13.74 -9.96 -28.47
N ILE A 56 12.50 -9.77 -28.05
CA ILE A 56 12.16 -9.37 -26.70
C ILE A 56 11.95 -10.63 -25.86
N SER A 57 12.70 -10.71 -24.76
CA SER A 57 12.47 -11.69 -23.69
C SER A 57 11.74 -10.99 -22.54
N TRP A 58 10.52 -11.41 -22.27
CA TRP A 58 9.74 -10.86 -21.14
C TRP A 58 10.21 -11.43 -19.82
N GLY A 59 10.24 -10.57 -18.78
CA GLY A 59 10.63 -10.94 -17.43
C GLY A 59 9.48 -11.49 -16.60
N ARG A 60 9.76 -11.73 -15.31
CA ARG A 60 8.84 -12.40 -14.39
C ARG A 60 7.51 -11.69 -14.19
N ILE A 61 7.51 -10.34 -14.15
CA ILE A 61 6.27 -9.57 -13.95
C ILE A 61 5.30 -9.75 -15.12
N PRO A 62 5.67 -9.48 -16.39
CA PRO A 62 4.75 -9.70 -17.52
C PRO A 62 4.36 -11.17 -17.71
N LEU A 63 5.26 -12.12 -17.47
CA LEU A 63 4.95 -13.55 -17.57
C LEU A 63 3.89 -13.99 -16.55
N ASN A 64 3.75 -13.26 -15.45
CA ASN A 64 2.72 -13.47 -14.43
C ASN A 64 1.53 -12.50 -14.59
N ASP A 65 1.17 -12.12 -15.83
CA ASP A 65 0.00 -11.25 -16.04
C ASP A 65 -1.25 -11.83 -15.35
N ARG A 66 -1.95 -11.01 -14.57
CA ARG A 66 -3.08 -11.38 -13.69
C ARG A 66 -2.73 -12.30 -12.51
N GLY A 67 -1.47 -12.70 -12.38
CA GLY A 67 -0.95 -13.48 -11.26
C GLY A 67 -0.45 -12.62 -10.09
N LEU A 68 0.51 -13.17 -9.34
CA LEU A 68 1.19 -12.54 -8.22
C LEU A 68 2.70 -12.73 -8.38
N VAL A 69 3.46 -11.67 -8.21
CA VAL A 69 4.91 -11.73 -8.05
C VAL A 69 5.28 -11.13 -6.69
N ILE A 70 6.04 -11.87 -5.92
CA ILE A 70 6.63 -11.44 -4.66
C ILE A 70 8.07 -11.09 -4.95
N VAL A 71 8.41 -9.82 -4.83
CA VAL A 71 9.77 -9.31 -5.03
C VAL A 71 10.43 -9.22 -3.65
N ASP A 72 11.29 -10.17 -3.37
CA ASP A 72 12.07 -10.19 -2.11
C ASP A 72 13.35 -9.35 -2.26
N GLU A 73 13.88 -8.86 -1.15
CA GLU A 73 15.03 -7.94 -1.08
C GLU A 73 14.87 -6.71 -2.01
N ALA A 74 13.66 -6.09 -1.98
CA ALA A 74 13.35 -4.95 -2.83
C ALA A 74 14.19 -3.69 -2.55
N SER A 75 15.01 -3.69 -1.48
CA SER A 75 16.08 -2.70 -1.24
C SER A 75 17.14 -2.66 -2.32
N GLU A 76 17.32 -3.77 -3.05
CA GLU A 76 18.27 -3.86 -4.16
C GLU A 76 17.77 -3.17 -5.44
N LEU A 77 16.48 -2.81 -5.50
CA LEU A 77 15.96 -2.00 -6.59
C LEU A 77 16.42 -0.55 -6.45
N GLY A 78 17.21 -0.08 -7.41
CA GLY A 78 17.63 1.31 -7.46
C GLY A 78 16.47 2.26 -7.74
N SER A 79 16.67 3.56 -7.47
CA SER A 79 15.67 4.61 -7.75
C SER A 79 15.19 4.60 -9.21
N THR A 80 16.09 4.32 -10.13
CA THR A 80 15.79 4.17 -11.56
C THR A 80 14.84 3.02 -11.83
N ASP A 81 14.99 1.89 -11.13
CA ASP A 81 14.15 0.72 -11.33
C ASP A 81 12.73 0.95 -10.77
N TRP A 82 12.59 1.62 -9.62
CA TRP A 82 11.30 2.06 -9.11
C TRP A 82 10.56 2.94 -10.14
N THR A 83 11.25 3.92 -10.71
CA THR A 83 10.68 4.79 -11.75
C THR A 83 10.28 4.01 -13.00
N ARG A 84 11.09 3.05 -13.45
CA ARG A 84 10.80 2.20 -14.62
C ARG A 84 9.63 1.23 -14.38
N LEU A 85 9.39 0.80 -13.14
CA LEU A 85 8.21 0.01 -12.76
C LEU A 85 6.92 0.83 -12.73
N SER A 86 7.00 2.14 -12.77
CA SER A 86 5.90 3.08 -12.63
C SER A 86 4.74 2.78 -13.59
N ARG A 87 5.01 2.51 -14.88
CA ARG A 87 3.98 2.21 -15.87
C ARG A 87 3.30 0.85 -15.63
N ILE A 88 4.07 -0.15 -15.21
CA ILE A 88 3.52 -1.45 -14.82
C ILE A 88 2.58 -1.27 -13.63
N ARG A 89 3.03 -0.53 -12.61
CA ARG A 89 2.28 -0.30 -11.37
C ARG A 89 1.05 0.58 -11.56
N SER A 90 1.06 1.53 -12.49
CA SER A 90 -0.09 2.39 -12.79
C SER A 90 -1.04 1.79 -13.82
N GLU A 91 -0.53 1.37 -14.98
CA GLU A 91 -1.33 0.96 -16.13
C GLU A 91 -1.44 -0.56 -16.30
N GLY A 92 -0.48 -1.34 -15.74
CA GLY A 92 -0.38 -2.78 -15.95
C GLY A 92 0.15 -3.14 -17.33
N ILE A 93 1.06 -2.32 -17.81
CA ILE A 93 1.68 -2.44 -19.13
C ILE A 93 3.19 -2.46 -18.95
N ALA A 94 3.83 -3.48 -19.48
CA ALA A 94 5.28 -3.54 -19.64
C ALA A 94 5.67 -3.12 -21.05
N GLU A 95 6.69 -2.30 -21.16
CA GLU A 95 7.25 -1.83 -22.42
C GLU A 95 8.76 -2.00 -22.44
N VAL A 96 9.25 -2.51 -23.53
CA VAL A 96 10.69 -2.53 -23.84
C VAL A 96 10.90 -1.71 -25.10
N THR A 97 11.60 -0.58 -24.95
CA THR A 97 11.92 0.35 -26.03
C THR A 97 13.44 0.50 -26.09
N LYS A 98 14.08 -0.25 -26.95
CA LYS A 98 15.51 -0.10 -27.27
C LYS A 98 15.68 -0.11 -28.78
N ILE A 99 16.14 -1.24 -29.35
CA ILE A 99 16.30 -1.43 -30.79
C ILE A 99 14.97 -1.89 -31.40
N VAL A 100 14.22 -2.67 -30.65
CA VAL A 100 12.85 -3.12 -30.97
C VAL A 100 11.94 -2.58 -29.90
N GLN A 101 10.78 -2.07 -30.30
CA GLN A 101 9.74 -1.62 -29.38
C GLN A 101 8.64 -2.68 -29.31
N GLN A 102 8.35 -3.17 -28.11
CA GLN A 102 7.22 -4.04 -27.84
C GLN A 102 6.55 -3.69 -26.53
N VAL A 103 5.26 -3.91 -26.50
CA VAL A 103 4.39 -3.67 -25.34
C VAL A 103 3.60 -4.95 -25.04
N THR A 104 3.47 -5.28 -23.76
CA THR A 104 2.65 -6.41 -23.32
C THR A 104 1.90 -6.08 -22.03
N ASN A 105 0.87 -6.86 -21.72
CA ASN A 105 0.17 -6.76 -20.46
C ASN A 105 1.06 -7.23 -19.30
N ALA A 106 1.02 -6.50 -18.21
CA ALA A 106 1.69 -6.82 -16.95
C ALA A 106 0.79 -6.44 -15.77
N ARG A 107 -0.46 -6.95 -15.79
CA ARG A 107 -1.50 -6.68 -14.78
C ARG A 107 -1.28 -7.57 -13.56
N THR A 108 -0.05 -7.66 -13.13
CA THR A 108 0.43 -8.50 -12.04
C THR A 108 0.19 -7.82 -10.70
N ARG A 109 -0.18 -8.57 -9.68
CA ARG A 109 -0.18 -8.11 -8.29
C ARG A 109 1.24 -8.18 -7.77
N LEU A 110 1.68 -7.12 -7.11
CA LEU A 110 3.06 -7.01 -6.65
C LEU A 110 3.08 -6.94 -5.11
N LEU A 111 3.85 -7.83 -4.51
CA LEU A 111 4.19 -7.76 -3.10
C LEU A 111 5.70 -7.59 -2.97
N PHE A 112 6.11 -6.44 -2.45
CA PHE A 112 7.52 -6.15 -2.20
C PHE A 112 7.86 -6.46 -0.74
N LEU A 113 8.94 -7.20 -0.52
CA LEU A 113 9.49 -7.46 0.80
C LEU A 113 10.87 -6.81 0.87
N THR A 114 11.15 -6.12 1.96
CA THR A 114 12.41 -5.39 2.09
C THR A 114 12.84 -5.19 3.53
N ASN A 115 14.12 -4.97 3.70
CA ASN A 115 14.69 -4.49 4.94
C ASN A 115 14.76 -2.96 4.91
N PRO A 116 14.77 -2.27 6.08
CA PRO A 116 14.89 -0.83 6.11
C PRO A 116 16.31 -0.39 5.68
N PRO A 117 16.46 0.70 4.91
CA PRO A 117 17.76 1.21 4.50
C PRO A 117 18.70 1.53 5.68
N SER A 118 18.17 1.97 6.80
CA SER A 118 18.93 2.25 8.04
C SER A 118 19.36 0.99 8.81
N LYS A 119 19.16 -0.22 8.27
CA LYS A 119 19.44 -1.54 8.83
C LYS A 119 18.49 -2.01 9.94
N ALA A 120 17.88 -1.12 10.73
CA ALA A 120 16.92 -1.48 11.77
C ALA A 120 15.76 -0.49 11.84
N MET A 121 14.56 -1.00 12.13
CA MET A 121 13.35 -0.17 12.26
C MET A 121 13.43 0.77 13.47
N SER A 122 14.14 0.36 14.53
CA SER A 122 14.39 1.20 15.71
C SER A 122 15.18 2.49 15.43
N ASN A 123 15.81 2.62 14.26
CA ASN A 123 16.50 3.84 13.84
C ASN A 123 15.53 4.93 13.32
N TYR A 124 14.25 4.62 13.18
CA TYR A 124 13.24 5.56 12.72
C TYR A 124 12.33 5.98 13.87
N THR A 125 12.10 7.28 14.02
CA THR A 125 11.09 7.82 14.95
C THR A 125 9.68 7.32 14.58
N PHE A 126 9.40 7.24 13.30
CA PHE A 126 8.17 6.65 12.76
C PHE A 126 8.56 5.67 11.67
N GLY A 127 8.10 4.43 11.76
CA GLY A 127 8.48 3.38 10.82
C GLY A 127 8.11 3.68 9.37
N VAL A 128 7.08 4.48 9.14
CA VAL A 128 6.69 4.94 7.81
C VAL A 128 7.80 5.75 7.10
N HIS A 129 8.75 6.34 7.83
CA HIS A 129 9.89 7.04 7.23
C HIS A 129 10.81 6.12 6.44
N ALA A 130 10.88 4.84 6.82
CA ALA A 130 11.65 3.86 6.07
C ALA A 130 11.20 3.72 4.61
N LEU A 131 9.91 3.96 4.32
CA LEU A 131 9.40 4.00 2.94
C LEU A 131 9.99 5.17 2.15
N LYS A 132 10.10 6.33 2.77
CA LYS A 132 10.66 7.53 2.14
C LYS A 132 12.16 7.37 1.88
N ASP A 133 12.86 6.73 2.78
CA ASP A 133 14.29 6.46 2.62
C ASP A 133 14.57 5.38 1.55
N LEU A 134 13.66 4.41 1.42
CA LEU A 134 13.75 3.39 0.39
C LEU A 134 13.35 3.92 -0.99
N ILE A 135 12.26 4.69 -1.04
CA ILE A 135 11.64 5.15 -2.28
C ILE A 135 11.63 6.67 -2.26
N HIS A 136 12.62 7.25 -2.90
CA HIS A 136 12.82 8.70 -2.87
C HIS A 136 11.73 9.49 -3.61
N ALA A 137 11.09 8.88 -4.63
CA ALA A 137 10.04 9.52 -5.40
C ALA A 137 8.67 9.39 -4.71
N PRO A 138 8.03 10.50 -4.30
CA PRO A 138 6.72 10.48 -3.65
C PRO A 138 5.64 9.77 -4.48
N GLU A 139 5.70 9.91 -5.81
CA GLU A 139 4.75 9.30 -6.74
C GLU A 139 4.82 7.77 -6.70
N ASP A 140 6.00 7.20 -6.45
CA ASP A 140 6.17 5.75 -6.35
C ASP A 140 5.66 5.20 -5.02
N ILE A 141 5.77 5.99 -3.94
CA ILE A 141 5.12 5.66 -2.66
C ILE A 141 3.59 5.70 -2.81
N ALA A 142 3.07 6.72 -3.50
CA ALA A 142 1.63 6.89 -3.72
C ALA A 142 0.97 5.72 -4.46
N ARG A 143 1.73 4.96 -5.25
CA ARG A 143 1.23 3.80 -6.00
C ARG A 143 0.99 2.56 -5.14
N PHE A 144 1.54 2.46 -3.94
CA PHE A 144 1.21 1.36 -3.05
C PHE A 144 -0.23 1.48 -2.55
N ASP A 145 -0.95 0.38 -2.59
CA ASP A 145 -2.29 0.32 -2.02
C ASP A 145 -2.24 0.34 -0.49
N TYR A 146 -1.22 -0.31 0.09
CA TYR A 146 -0.87 -0.19 1.50
C TYR A 146 0.59 -0.60 1.74
N ALA A 147 1.12 -0.17 2.87
CA ALA A 147 2.43 -0.56 3.38
C ALA A 147 2.28 -1.18 4.77
N CYS A 148 3.01 -2.25 5.03
CA CYS A 148 3.11 -2.87 6.34
C CYS A 148 4.52 -2.67 6.88
N VAL A 149 4.63 -2.27 8.13
CA VAL A 149 5.90 -2.14 8.83
C VAL A 149 5.93 -3.20 9.93
N VAL A 150 7.05 -3.89 10.07
CA VAL A 150 7.27 -4.92 11.10
C VAL A 150 8.62 -4.73 11.78
N SER A 151 8.67 -4.93 13.10
CA SER A 151 9.88 -4.80 13.90
C SER A 151 10.09 -6.02 14.78
N HIS A 152 11.32 -6.23 15.19
CA HIS A 152 11.70 -7.29 16.15
C HIS A 152 10.98 -7.17 17.48
N GLU A 153 10.70 -5.96 17.92
CA GLU A 153 10.24 -5.66 19.28
C GLU A 153 8.72 -5.82 19.42
N GLU A 154 8.00 -6.07 18.33
CA GLU A 154 6.53 -6.17 18.38
C GLU A 154 6.02 -7.44 19.06
N VAL A 155 6.82 -8.50 19.07
CA VAL A 155 6.38 -9.79 19.61
C VAL A 155 7.25 -10.18 20.80
N PRO A 156 6.69 -10.30 22.01
CA PRO A 156 7.41 -10.78 23.18
C PRO A 156 8.03 -12.17 22.95
N ILE A 157 9.25 -12.37 23.46
CA ILE A 157 10.01 -13.63 23.29
C ILE A 157 9.21 -14.84 23.78
N GLU A 158 8.39 -14.67 24.80
CA GLU A 158 7.53 -15.70 25.36
C GLU A 158 6.48 -16.18 24.34
N ASN A 159 6.00 -15.27 23.48
CA ASN A 159 5.05 -15.61 22.43
C ASN A 159 5.71 -16.30 21.24
N ILE A 160 6.98 -15.94 20.93
CA ILE A 160 7.77 -16.58 19.88
C ILE A 160 8.05 -18.05 20.25
N ASN A 161 8.39 -18.29 21.52
CA ASN A 161 8.76 -19.62 22.02
C ASN A 161 7.56 -20.44 22.54
N LYS A 162 6.34 -19.93 22.39
CA LYS A 162 5.15 -20.64 22.82
C LYS A 162 4.83 -21.78 21.86
N LYS A 163 4.55 -22.96 22.41
CA LYS A 163 4.06 -24.09 21.63
C LYS A 163 2.70 -23.76 21.02
N HIS A 164 2.65 -23.60 19.71
CA HIS A 164 1.41 -23.38 18.98
C HIS A 164 0.70 -24.71 18.76
N LYS A 165 -0.61 -24.78 19.03
CA LYS A 165 -1.44 -25.90 18.61
C LYS A 165 -1.59 -25.83 17.09
N LEU A 166 -1.40 -26.94 16.42
CA LEU A 166 -1.72 -27.08 15.00
C LEU A 166 -3.21 -26.76 14.83
N THR A 167 -3.49 -25.69 14.14
CA THR A 167 -4.88 -25.30 13.83
C THR A 167 -5.38 -26.24 12.74
N THR A 168 -6.47 -26.94 12.99
CA THR A 168 -7.15 -27.69 11.94
C THR A 168 -7.81 -26.69 11.02
N PHE A 169 -7.44 -26.70 9.73
CA PHE A 169 -8.06 -25.83 8.74
C PHE A 169 -9.52 -26.24 8.57
N LEU A 170 -10.44 -25.26 8.65
CA LEU A 170 -11.88 -25.48 8.48
C LEU A 170 -12.24 -25.87 7.04
N HIS A 171 -11.40 -25.45 6.07
CA HIS A 171 -11.60 -25.70 4.65
C HIS A 171 -10.39 -26.37 4.03
N PRO A 172 -10.59 -27.22 3.01
CA PRO A 172 -9.48 -27.79 2.27
C PRO A 172 -8.70 -26.70 1.52
N GLN A 173 -7.38 -26.84 1.47
CA GLN A 173 -6.47 -25.92 0.78
C GLN A 173 -6.91 -25.60 -0.66
N TYR A 174 -7.40 -26.60 -1.40
CA TYR A 174 -7.86 -26.40 -2.77
C TYR A 174 -9.07 -25.46 -2.86
N ALA A 175 -9.98 -25.48 -1.89
CA ALA A 175 -11.15 -24.61 -1.89
C ALA A 175 -10.76 -23.14 -1.69
N GLU A 176 -9.77 -22.87 -0.86
CA GLU A 176 -9.24 -21.52 -0.64
C GLU A 176 -8.51 -21.02 -1.90
N ARG A 177 -7.73 -21.89 -2.54
CA ARG A 177 -7.09 -21.59 -3.82
C ARG A 177 -8.12 -21.27 -4.91
N GLU A 178 -9.15 -22.10 -5.05
CA GLU A 178 -10.22 -21.87 -6.04
C GLU A 178 -10.97 -20.56 -5.78
N LEU A 179 -11.19 -20.18 -4.53
CA LEU A 179 -11.78 -18.90 -4.16
C LEU A 179 -10.91 -17.71 -4.64
N ILE A 180 -9.58 -17.81 -4.47
CA ILE A 180 -8.65 -16.79 -4.96
C ILE A 180 -8.70 -16.73 -6.49
N MET A 181 -8.62 -17.87 -7.17
CA MET A 181 -8.65 -17.95 -8.63
C MET A 181 -9.99 -17.46 -9.21
N TRP A 182 -11.10 -17.82 -8.56
CA TRP A 182 -12.42 -17.30 -8.91
C TRP A 182 -12.45 -15.77 -8.81
N THR A 183 -11.93 -15.21 -7.72
CA THR A 183 -11.84 -13.75 -7.56
C THR A 183 -10.99 -13.11 -8.65
N TRP A 184 -9.83 -13.69 -8.93
CA TRP A 184 -8.89 -13.15 -9.90
C TRP A 184 -9.36 -13.27 -11.35
N SER A 185 -10.28 -14.17 -11.63
CA SER A 185 -10.91 -14.31 -12.95
C SER A 185 -12.00 -13.27 -13.22
N ARG A 186 -12.50 -12.56 -12.19
CA ARG A 186 -13.58 -11.56 -12.38
C ARG A 186 -13.10 -10.38 -13.22
N SER A 187 -13.91 -9.97 -14.18
CA SER A 187 -13.76 -8.72 -14.94
C SER A 187 -14.39 -7.54 -14.16
N SER A 188 -14.16 -6.32 -14.61
CA SER A 188 -14.66 -5.12 -13.94
C SER A 188 -16.20 -5.05 -13.89
N ASP A 189 -16.86 -5.53 -14.93
CA ASP A 189 -18.32 -5.62 -15.07
C ASP A 189 -18.95 -6.68 -14.15
N GLN A 190 -18.15 -7.65 -13.71
CA GLN A 190 -18.54 -8.68 -12.76
C GLN A 190 -18.33 -8.28 -11.28
N ILE A 191 -17.89 -7.07 -11.00
CA ILE A 191 -17.71 -6.55 -9.65
C ILE A 191 -18.66 -5.37 -9.44
N ILE A 192 -19.68 -5.57 -8.61
CA ILE A 192 -20.72 -4.57 -8.38
C ILE A 192 -20.62 -4.06 -6.94
N PHE A 193 -20.58 -2.74 -6.81
CA PHE A 193 -20.69 -2.07 -5.52
C PHE A 193 -22.16 -1.67 -5.29
N THR A 194 -22.67 -1.97 -4.11
CA THR A 194 -23.97 -1.45 -3.69
C THR A 194 -23.88 0.07 -3.44
N GLU A 195 -24.99 0.79 -3.56
CA GLU A 195 -25.02 2.25 -3.37
C GLU A 195 -24.51 2.68 -1.99
N ASP A 196 -24.89 1.94 -0.95
CA ASP A 196 -24.43 2.16 0.41
C ASP A 196 -22.92 1.89 0.58
N ALA A 197 -22.35 0.96 -0.19
CA ALA A 197 -20.91 0.73 -0.23
C ALA A 197 -20.18 1.90 -0.90
N VAL A 198 -20.69 2.42 -2.01
CA VAL A 198 -20.12 3.58 -2.70
C VAL A 198 -20.12 4.80 -1.77
N ASN A 199 -21.25 5.09 -1.12
CA ASN A 199 -21.38 6.18 -0.16
C ASN A 199 -20.40 6.03 1.02
N GLU A 200 -20.22 4.81 1.54
CA GLU A 200 -19.27 4.55 2.61
C GLU A 200 -17.81 4.72 2.14
N ILE A 201 -17.47 4.32 0.89
CA ILE A 201 -16.13 4.57 0.32
C ILE A 201 -15.80 6.05 0.32
N PHE A 202 -16.70 6.91 -0.18
CA PHE A 202 -16.47 8.36 -0.19
C PHE A 202 -16.33 8.95 1.20
N LYS A 203 -17.16 8.49 2.14
CA LYS A 203 -17.10 8.93 3.55
C LYS A 203 -15.74 8.56 4.19
N VAL A 204 -15.27 7.33 3.99
CA VAL A 204 -13.99 6.86 4.52
C VAL A 204 -12.84 7.56 3.81
N ALA A 205 -12.90 7.70 2.49
CA ALA A 205 -11.87 8.37 1.69
C ALA A 205 -11.66 9.83 2.11
N ASN A 206 -12.74 10.59 2.28
CA ASN A 206 -12.68 11.97 2.77
C ASN A 206 -12.04 12.06 4.16
N ARG A 207 -12.36 11.14 5.05
CA ARG A 207 -11.77 11.10 6.40
C ARG A 207 -10.28 10.79 6.37
N LEU A 208 -9.89 9.77 5.61
CA LEU A 208 -8.48 9.37 5.51
C LEU A 208 -7.67 10.41 4.74
N GLY A 209 -8.15 10.91 3.61
CA GLY A 209 -7.47 11.95 2.84
C GLY A 209 -7.21 13.20 3.68
N LYS A 210 -8.24 13.72 4.34
CA LYS A 210 -8.08 14.88 5.23
C LYS A 210 -7.09 14.65 6.36
N PHE A 211 -6.91 13.42 6.81
CA PHE A 211 -6.01 13.11 7.93
C PHE A 211 -4.56 12.84 7.49
N TYR A 212 -4.37 12.08 6.41
CA TYR A 212 -3.06 11.57 6.01
C TYR A 212 -2.41 12.31 4.83
N ASP A 213 -3.08 13.26 4.22
CA ASP A 213 -2.62 13.98 3.01
C ASP A 213 -1.45 14.95 3.28
N ILE A 214 -0.51 14.57 4.16
CA ILE A 214 0.62 15.40 4.57
C ILE A 214 1.87 14.54 4.70
N GLY A 215 2.92 14.91 4.00
CA GLY A 215 4.27 14.39 4.16
C GLY A 215 4.58 13.14 3.36
N ILE A 216 4.09 11.96 3.77
CA ILE A 216 4.34 10.71 3.06
C ILE A 216 3.07 10.32 2.28
N PRO A 217 3.11 10.25 0.93
CA PRO A 217 1.91 10.15 0.11
C PRO A 217 1.38 8.71 -0.03
N LEU A 218 1.49 7.91 1.02
CA LEU A 218 0.91 6.57 1.05
C LEU A 218 -0.62 6.63 0.97
N ILE A 219 -1.22 7.66 1.57
CA ILE A 219 -2.62 8.03 1.38
C ILE A 219 -2.68 9.44 0.80
N GLN A 220 -3.38 9.57 -0.32
CA GLN A 220 -3.66 10.86 -0.97
C GLN A 220 -5.16 10.98 -1.20
N GLY A 221 -5.72 12.17 -0.99
CA GLY A 221 -7.16 12.43 -1.14
C GLY A 221 -7.72 12.00 -2.50
N GLU A 222 -6.93 12.17 -3.55
CA GLU A 222 -7.33 11.89 -4.93
C GLU A 222 -7.51 10.38 -5.22
N ASN A 223 -6.67 9.52 -4.63
CA ASN A 223 -6.59 8.11 -4.99
C ASN A 223 -7.06 7.14 -3.89
N VAL A 224 -7.18 7.59 -2.65
CA VAL A 224 -7.50 6.73 -1.50
C VAL A 224 -8.81 5.95 -1.66
N ARG A 225 -9.81 6.51 -2.36
CA ARG A 225 -11.08 5.83 -2.66
C ARG A 225 -10.86 4.52 -3.44
N PHE A 226 -9.91 4.51 -4.39
CA PHE A 226 -9.58 3.33 -5.17
C PHE A 226 -8.85 2.27 -4.32
N LYS A 227 -7.96 2.69 -3.42
CA LYS A 227 -7.29 1.79 -2.47
C LYS A 227 -8.29 1.11 -1.53
N ILE A 228 -9.22 1.88 -0.97
CA ILE A 228 -10.32 1.35 -0.15
C ILE A 228 -11.18 0.36 -0.95
N ALA A 229 -11.56 0.72 -2.19
CA ALA A 229 -12.35 -0.15 -3.06
C ALA A 229 -11.65 -1.48 -3.33
N LYS A 230 -10.34 -1.48 -3.64
CA LYS A 230 -9.55 -2.69 -3.86
C LYS A 230 -9.52 -3.60 -2.63
N VAL A 231 -9.28 -3.03 -1.44
CA VAL A 231 -9.28 -3.80 -0.18
C VAL A 231 -10.70 -4.32 0.14
N ALA A 232 -11.75 -3.53 -0.12
CA ALA A 232 -13.12 -3.96 0.06
C ALA A 232 -13.51 -5.12 -0.88
N ILE A 233 -13.02 -5.12 -2.14
CA ILE A 233 -13.16 -6.26 -3.06
C ILE A 233 -12.51 -7.52 -2.46
N ALA A 234 -11.31 -7.40 -1.88
CA ALA A 234 -10.64 -8.54 -1.25
C ALA A 234 -11.45 -9.10 -0.06
N TYR A 235 -12.06 -8.24 0.78
CA TYR A 235 -12.96 -8.69 1.82
C TYR A 235 -14.25 -9.34 1.30
N ALA A 236 -14.88 -8.75 0.27
CA ALA A 236 -16.05 -9.34 -0.36
C ALA A 236 -15.74 -10.72 -0.97
N SER A 237 -14.57 -10.86 -1.57
CA SER A 237 -14.08 -12.11 -2.14
C SER A 237 -13.86 -13.18 -1.07
N ARG A 238 -13.17 -12.82 0.00
CA ARG A 238 -12.89 -13.72 1.12
C ARG A 238 -14.17 -14.27 1.78
N LEU A 239 -15.24 -13.48 1.77
CA LEU A 239 -16.55 -13.86 2.30
C LEU A 239 -17.47 -14.49 1.24
N TYR A 240 -16.96 -14.72 0.02
CA TYR A 240 -17.74 -15.21 -1.11
C TYR A 240 -19.05 -14.42 -1.30
N SER A 241 -18.98 -13.10 -1.21
CA SER A 241 -20.14 -12.22 -1.39
C SER A 241 -20.55 -12.14 -2.86
N ALA A 242 -21.14 -13.23 -3.38
CA ALA A 242 -21.45 -13.40 -4.77
C ALA A 242 -22.95 -13.32 -5.05
N ALA A 243 -23.34 -13.22 -6.33
CA ALA A 243 -24.67 -13.54 -6.79
C ALA A 243 -24.91 -15.05 -6.66
N GLN A 244 -26.17 -15.48 -6.71
CA GLN A 244 -26.54 -16.88 -6.48
C GLN A 244 -25.86 -17.87 -7.45
N ASP A 245 -25.60 -17.42 -8.68
CA ASP A 245 -24.88 -18.18 -9.71
C ASP A 245 -23.34 -18.05 -9.65
N GLY A 246 -22.82 -17.29 -8.71
CA GLY A 246 -21.39 -17.03 -8.58
C GLY A 246 -20.78 -16.16 -9.68
N SER A 247 -21.56 -15.59 -10.61
CA SER A 247 -21.06 -14.80 -11.74
C SER A 247 -20.57 -13.42 -11.34
N ILE A 248 -21.17 -12.83 -10.31
CA ILE A 248 -20.96 -11.45 -9.89
C ILE A 248 -20.48 -11.41 -8.44
N LEU A 249 -19.42 -10.65 -8.18
CA LEU A 249 -18.95 -10.31 -6.85
C LEU A 249 -19.67 -9.04 -6.37
N LYS A 250 -20.35 -9.10 -5.23
CA LYS A 250 -21.09 -7.97 -4.64
C LYS A 250 -20.31 -7.36 -3.47
N VAL A 251 -19.87 -6.13 -3.62
CA VAL A 251 -19.24 -5.36 -2.56
C VAL A 251 -20.28 -4.55 -1.82
N ARG A 252 -20.48 -4.85 -0.53
CA ARG A 252 -21.44 -4.21 0.35
C ARG A 252 -20.74 -3.28 1.34
N ARG A 253 -21.50 -2.42 2.00
CA ARG A 253 -21.01 -1.48 3.01
C ARG A 253 -20.11 -2.15 4.07
N LEU A 254 -20.48 -3.33 4.54
CA LEU A 254 -19.68 -4.07 5.54
C LEU A 254 -18.25 -4.32 5.05
N HIS A 255 -18.05 -4.69 3.80
CA HIS A 255 -16.72 -4.95 3.23
C HIS A 255 -15.87 -3.68 3.21
N VAL A 256 -16.49 -2.52 2.96
CA VAL A 256 -15.82 -1.21 3.03
C VAL A 256 -15.44 -0.86 4.46
N GLN A 257 -16.29 -1.15 5.43
CA GLN A 257 -16.00 -0.95 6.86
C GLN A 257 -14.85 -1.86 7.33
N CYS A 258 -14.82 -3.12 6.89
CA CYS A 258 -13.69 -4.03 7.14
C CYS A 258 -12.39 -3.49 6.51
N ALA A 259 -12.44 -3.00 5.28
CA ALA A 259 -11.29 -2.40 4.61
C ALA A 259 -10.78 -1.14 5.35
N ALA A 260 -11.69 -0.29 5.79
CA ALA A 260 -11.36 0.90 6.58
C ALA A 260 -10.74 0.54 7.94
N THR A 261 -11.24 -0.51 8.59
CA THR A 261 -10.70 -1.02 9.85
C THR A 261 -9.30 -1.59 9.65
N PHE A 262 -9.08 -2.39 8.59
CA PHE A 262 -7.77 -2.93 8.24
C PHE A 262 -6.74 -1.81 8.03
N LEU A 263 -7.02 -0.83 7.17
CA LEU A 263 -6.10 0.27 6.92
C LEU A 263 -5.83 1.10 8.18
N ARG A 264 -6.86 1.31 9.00
CA ARG A 264 -6.73 2.04 10.26
C ARG A 264 -5.87 1.30 11.27
N SER A 265 -6.07 0.00 11.45
CA SER A 265 -5.28 -0.81 12.37
C SER A 265 -3.81 -0.86 11.93
N LEU A 266 -3.57 -0.98 10.62
CA LEU A 266 -2.23 -1.00 10.05
C LEU A 266 -1.47 0.32 10.30
N TYR A 267 -2.11 1.46 10.00
CA TYR A 267 -1.46 2.77 10.09
C TYR A 267 -1.40 3.37 11.49
N ARG A 268 -2.14 2.79 12.44
CA ARG A 268 -2.08 3.13 13.87
C ARG A 268 -1.18 2.21 14.68
N ALA A 269 -0.62 1.17 14.07
CA ALA A 269 0.36 0.34 14.75
C ALA A 269 1.58 1.19 15.15
N ASP A 270 2.04 1.04 16.38
CA ASP A 270 3.13 1.85 16.94
C ASP A 270 4.39 1.76 16.08
N VAL A 271 4.73 0.57 15.63
CA VAL A 271 5.87 0.36 14.74
C VAL A 271 5.71 1.04 13.37
N HIS A 272 4.50 1.20 12.88
CA HIS A 272 4.23 1.91 11.63
C HIS A 272 4.34 3.43 11.82
N GLY A 273 3.75 3.95 12.89
CA GLY A 273 3.81 5.36 13.28
C GLY A 273 3.25 6.35 12.27
N TYR A 274 2.47 5.92 11.25
CA TYR A 274 1.97 6.83 10.21
C TYR A 274 0.89 7.77 10.74
N TYR A 275 0.09 7.28 11.67
CA TYR A 275 -0.92 8.10 12.35
C TYR A 275 -0.26 9.22 13.14
N ASP A 276 0.74 8.91 13.95
CA ASP A 276 1.42 9.88 14.82
C ASP A 276 2.25 10.87 14.02
N HIS A 277 2.95 10.39 12.97
CA HIS A 277 3.61 11.26 12.00
C HIS A 277 2.65 12.27 11.38
N SER A 278 1.49 11.81 10.90
CA SER A 278 0.50 12.69 10.26
C SER A 278 -0.11 13.68 11.25
N TRP A 279 -0.30 13.27 12.49
CA TRP A 279 -0.75 14.16 13.56
C TRP A 279 0.29 15.25 13.84
N GLN A 280 1.55 14.86 14.03
CA GLN A 280 2.63 15.80 14.28
C GLN A 280 2.82 16.82 13.13
N GLN A 281 2.76 16.33 11.88
CA GLN A 281 2.86 17.22 10.71
C GLN A 281 1.72 18.24 10.66
N LYS A 282 0.52 17.88 11.08
CA LYS A 282 -0.61 18.81 11.15
C LYS A 282 -0.41 19.88 12.22
N GLU A 283 0.11 19.52 13.37
CA GLU A 283 0.40 20.46 14.44
C GLU A 283 1.50 21.44 14.04
N LEU A 284 2.50 20.97 13.27
CA LEU A 284 3.61 21.77 12.77
C LEU A 284 3.26 22.62 11.54
N ASN A 285 2.17 22.33 10.83
CA ASN A 285 1.81 23.01 9.59
C ASN A 285 0.74 24.10 9.81
N PRO A 286 1.13 25.39 9.88
CA PRO A 286 0.21 26.48 10.18
C PRO A 286 -0.75 26.83 9.05
N ALA A 287 -0.51 26.40 7.80
CA ALA A 287 -1.45 26.60 6.71
C ALA A 287 -2.81 25.90 6.97
N LEU A 288 -2.79 24.77 7.72
CA LEU A 288 -4.01 24.08 8.17
C LEU A 288 -4.70 24.77 9.36
N GLN A 289 -3.99 25.70 10.00
CA GLN A 289 -4.53 26.49 11.12
C GLN A 289 -5.10 27.84 10.66
N LYS A 290 -4.92 28.23 9.40
CA LYS A 290 -5.35 29.55 8.93
C LYS A 290 -6.87 29.75 9.11
N GLU A 291 -7.68 28.75 8.75
CA GLU A 291 -9.13 28.80 8.99
C GLU A 291 -9.47 28.88 10.49
N ASN A 292 -8.69 28.17 11.33
CA ASN A 292 -8.86 28.23 12.77
C ASN A 292 -8.36 29.55 13.34
N ILE A 293 -7.28 30.10 12.81
CA ILE A 293 -6.75 31.42 13.19
C ILE A 293 -7.72 32.52 12.76
N ASP A 294 -8.26 32.47 11.53
CA ASP A 294 -9.24 33.41 11.02
C ASP A 294 -10.54 33.32 11.83
N ALA A 295 -10.98 32.13 12.21
CA ALA A 295 -12.12 31.94 13.11
C ALA A 295 -11.85 32.45 14.53
N LEU A 296 -10.63 32.28 15.05
CA LEU A 296 -10.20 32.80 16.34
C LEU A 296 -10.14 34.32 16.32
N ILE A 297 -9.58 34.94 15.27
CA ILE A 297 -9.52 36.36 15.05
C ILE A 297 -10.95 36.94 14.97
N ALA A 298 -11.85 36.30 14.22
CA ALA A 298 -13.24 36.69 14.12
C ALA A 298 -13.95 36.61 15.49
N TYR A 299 -13.68 35.58 16.28
CA TYR A 299 -14.21 35.46 17.65
C TYR A 299 -13.68 36.56 18.56
N PHE A 300 -12.37 36.83 18.57
CA PHE A 300 -11.80 37.91 19.38
C PHE A 300 -12.29 39.27 18.95
N ASN A 301 -12.40 39.56 17.67
CA ASN A 301 -12.95 40.82 17.17
C ASN A 301 -14.43 41.02 17.53
N ALA A 302 -15.17 39.94 17.74
CA ALA A 302 -16.59 40.03 18.15
C ALA A 302 -16.77 40.22 19.66
N TYR A 303 -15.81 39.79 20.48
CA TYR A 303 -15.98 39.72 21.94
C TYR A 303 -14.93 40.50 22.75
N HIS A 304 -13.81 40.91 22.12
CA HIS A 304 -12.71 41.61 22.76
C HIS A 304 -12.26 42.83 21.93
N SER A 305 -11.55 43.77 22.56
CA SER A 305 -10.93 44.87 21.83
C SER A 305 -9.83 44.38 20.90
N GLN A 306 -9.58 45.12 19.80
CA GLN A 306 -8.49 44.77 18.87
C GLN A 306 -7.12 44.67 19.56
N ASP A 307 -6.86 45.44 20.58
CA ASP A 307 -5.62 45.47 21.33
C ASP A 307 -5.40 44.17 22.13
N ASP A 308 -6.48 43.58 22.69
CA ASP A 308 -6.40 42.30 23.41
C ASP A 308 -6.13 41.14 22.49
N ALA A 309 -6.78 41.13 21.29
CA ALA A 309 -6.53 40.11 20.29
C ALA A 309 -5.10 40.16 19.76
N TYR A 310 -4.59 41.36 19.53
CA TYR A 310 -3.22 41.58 19.05
C TYR A 310 -2.18 41.16 20.10
N SER A 311 -2.39 41.51 21.37
CA SER A 311 -1.54 41.13 22.49
C SER A 311 -1.53 39.63 22.72
N TYR A 312 -2.68 38.94 22.57
CA TYR A 312 -2.74 37.46 22.66
C TYR A 312 -1.99 36.80 21.54
N LEU A 313 -2.12 37.24 20.29
CA LEU A 313 -1.42 36.69 19.14
C LEU A 313 0.08 36.94 19.23
N LEU A 314 0.52 38.08 19.71
CA LEU A 314 1.96 38.41 19.92
C LEU A 314 2.60 37.57 21.04
N ASN A 315 1.86 37.23 22.07
CA ASN A 315 2.35 36.42 23.20
C ASN A 315 2.23 34.91 22.97
N ASN A 316 1.60 34.50 21.87
CA ASN A 316 1.50 33.10 21.54
C ASN A 316 2.80 32.64 20.84
N THR A 317 3.53 31.73 21.46
CA THR A 317 4.81 31.18 20.97
C THR A 317 4.72 30.60 19.54
N TYR A 318 3.54 30.19 19.11
CA TYR A 318 3.28 29.72 17.74
C TYR A 318 3.33 30.85 16.70
N VAL A 319 2.98 32.08 17.07
CA VAL A 319 3.00 33.24 16.15
C VAL A 319 4.38 33.87 16.13
N GLN A 320 5.15 33.78 17.22
CA GLN A 320 6.51 34.33 17.34
C GLN A 320 7.58 33.52 16.58
N SER A 321 7.30 32.28 16.19
CA SER A 321 8.24 31.41 15.49
C SER A 321 8.25 31.59 13.96
N ARG A 322 7.64 32.68 13.45
CA ARG A 322 7.55 33.04 12.02
C ARG A 322 7.80 34.56 11.87
#